data_70bd409d7ef7c8408058d3f4fe326b7e
#
_entry.id   70bd409d7ef7c8408058d3f4fe326b7e
#
_cell.length_a   1.000
_cell.length_b   1.000
_cell.length_c   1.000
_cell.angle_alpha   90.00
_cell.angle_beta   90.00
_cell.angle_gamma   90.00
#
_symmetry.space_group_name_H-M   'P 1'
#
loop_
_entity.id
_entity.type
_entity.pdbx_description
1 polymer ?
#
loop_
_entity_poly.entity_id
_entity_poly.type
_entity_poly.pdbx_seq_one_letter_code
_entity_poly.pdbx_strand_id
1 'polypeptide(L)'
;MKVNRITLWSVDLTSHETYYMAEGKTCDTVKTHVLCLDTDSGLKGWGEVCPIPHYLPAFADGVPSAITEMAPAIIGGSQFGVDAPMRKLDGVLQGHLHAKSVVDMALWDLFGKASGQALYTLLGGRTRADMPLY
;
A
#
# COMPACT_ATOMS: atom_id res chain seq x y z
N MET A 1 -5.00 8.47 17.96
CA MET A 1 -4.18 8.62 16.74
C MET A 1 -5.12 8.84 15.56
N LYS A 2 -4.94 9.93 14.84
CA LYS A 2 -5.74 10.30 13.66
C LYS A 2 -4.80 10.58 12.49
N VAL A 3 -5.16 10.14 11.31
CA VAL A 3 -4.43 10.52 10.08
C VAL A 3 -4.75 11.98 9.77
N ASN A 4 -3.72 12.82 9.66
CA ASN A 4 -3.86 14.23 9.34
C ASN A 4 -3.39 14.60 7.93
N ARG A 5 -2.60 13.73 7.29
CA ARG A 5 -2.13 13.92 5.92
C ARG A 5 -1.86 12.59 5.23
N ILE A 6 -2.15 12.57 3.93
CA ILE A 6 -1.77 11.49 3.01
C ILE A 6 -0.84 12.10 1.97
N THR A 7 0.30 11.47 1.77
CA THR A 7 1.23 11.82 0.68
C THR A 7 1.42 10.60 -0.20
N LEU A 8 1.30 10.78 -1.51
CA LEU A 8 1.53 9.74 -2.50
C LEU A 8 2.61 10.21 -3.46
N TRP A 9 3.63 9.38 -3.66
CA TRP A 9 4.66 9.55 -4.68
C TRP A 9 4.47 8.50 -5.76
N SER A 10 4.59 8.92 -7.02
CA SER A 10 4.67 8.04 -8.17
C SER A 10 6.11 8.08 -8.69
N VAL A 11 6.75 6.93 -8.77
CA VAL A 11 8.16 6.79 -9.12
C VAL A 11 8.32 5.72 -10.20
N ASP A 12 9.08 6.04 -11.24
CA ASP A 12 9.48 5.07 -12.24
C ASP A 12 10.78 4.38 -11.78
N LEU A 13 10.72 3.06 -11.62
CA LEU A 13 11.86 2.23 -11.24
C LEU A 13 12.35 1.46 -12.46
N THR A 14 13.58 1.71 -12.88
CA THR A 14 14.21 0.98 -13.97
C THR A 14 14.97 -0.22 -13.43
N SER A 15 14.68 -1.40 -13.98
CA SER A 15 15.35 -2.64 -13.64
C SER A 15 16.82 -2.63 -14.07
N HIS A 16 17.69 -3.32 -13.34
CA HIS A 16 19.11 -3.49 -13.73
C HIS A 16 19.25 -4.30 -15.02
N GLU A 17 18.29 -5.18 -15.30
CA GLU A 17 18.21 -5.97 -16.51
C GLU A 17 16.74 -6.12 -16.92
N THR A 18 16.51 -6.36 -18.21
CA THR A 18 15.17 -6.61 -18.74
C THR A 18 14.59 -7.88 -18.17
N TYR A 19 13.41 -7.77 -17.56
CA TYR A 19 12.67 -8.95 -17.11
C TYR A 19 11.78 -9.48 -18.24
N TYR A 20 12.02 -10.73 -18.63
CA TYR A 20 11.29 -11.40 -19.71
C TYR A 20 10.14 -12.22 -19.14
N MET A 21 8.97 -12.04 -19.70
CA MET A 21 7.74 -12.72 -19.30
C MET A 21 7.19 -13.58 -20.45
N ALA A 22 6.19 -14.39 -20.13
CA ALA A 22 5.49 -15.19 -21.12
C ALA A 22 4.91 -14.33 -22.27
N GLU A 23 4.69 -14.95 -23.43
CA GLU A 23 4.13 -14.29 -24.62
C GLU A 23 5.01 -13.14 -25.19
N GLY A 24 6.33 -13.16 -24.93
CA GLY A 24 7.25 -12.16 -25.43
C GLY A 24 7.12 -10.79 -24.77
N LYS A 25 6.42 -10.70 -23.66
CA LYS A 25 6.31 -9.47 -22.87
C LYS A 25 7.63 -9.20 -22.13
N THR A 26 7.96 -7.94 -21.98
CA THR A 26 9.14 -7.49 -21.20
C THR A 26 8.73 -6.44 -20.18
N CYS A 27 9.54 -6.31 -19.15
CA CYS A 27 9.39 -5.26 -18.15
C CYS A 27 10.78 -4.70 -17.82
N ASP A 28 11.04 -3.48 -18.26
CA ASP A 28 12.29 -2.75 -18.00
C ASP A 28 12.10 -1.65 -16.96
N THR A 29 10.94 -1.01 -16.98
CA THR A 29 10.58 0.06 -16.05
C THR A 29 9.19 -0.20 -15.50
N VAL A 30 9.03 -0.05 -14.21
CA VAL A 30 7.74 -0.17 -13.50
C VAL A 30 7.42 1.14 -12.81
N LYS A 31 6.16 1.55 -12.88
CA LYS A 31 5.67 2.69 -12.10
C LYS A 31 5.16 2.19 -10.76
N THR A 32 5.86 2.55 -9.69
CA THR A 32 5.43 2.27 -8.32
C THR A 32 4.81 3.51 -7.67
N HIS A 33 3.94 3.26 -6.70
CA HIS A 33 3.31 4.30 -5.88
C HIS A 33 3.61 4.02 -4.42
N VAL A 34 4.29 4.97 -3.76
CA VAL A 34 4.60 4.91 -2.34
C VAL A 34 3.67 5.87 -1.62
N LEU A 35 2.96 5.38 -0.62
CA LEU A 35 2.01 6.15 0.19
C LEU A 35 2.53 6.28 1.61
N CYS A 36 2.39 7.49 2.17
CA CYS A 36 2.63 7.79 3.58
C CYS A 36 1.36 8.34 4.21
N LEU A 37 0.97 7.75 5.33
CA LEU A 37 -0.03 8.28 6.25
C LEU A 37 0.68 8.96 7.42
N ASP A 38 0.58 10.28 7.53
CA ASP A 38 1.06 11.04 8.70
C ASP A 38 -0.06 11.15 9.74
N THR A 39 0.29 11.02 11.02
CA THR A 39 -0.68 11.06 12.11
C THR A 39 -0.42 12.23 13.08
N ASP A 40 -1.44 12.59 13.85
CA ASP A 40 -1.38 13.58 14.94
C ASP A 40 -0.44 13.17 16.10
N SER A 41 -0.10 11.88 16.21
CA SER A 41 0.87 11.36 17.19
C SER A 41 2.32 11.39 16.69
N GLY A 42 2.57 11.82 15.45
CA GLY A 42 3.90 11.83 14.83
C GLY A 42 4.31 10.49 14.21
N LEU A 43 3.53 9.43 14.38
CA LEU A 43 3.77 8.17 13.70
C LEU A 43 3.44 8.27 12.21
N LYS A 44 4.19 7.52 11.40
CA LYS A 44 4.00 7.43 9.95
C LYS A 44 3.80 5.98 9.54
N GLY A 45 2.79 5.73 8.71
CA GLY A 45 2.54 4.45 8.08
C GLY A 45 2.90 4.49 6.60
N TRP A 46 3.55 3.45 6.12
CA TRP A 46 4.04 3.35 4.76
C TRP A 46 3.45 2.15 4.04
N GLY A 47 3.08 2.35 2.78
CA GLY A 47 2.67 1.30 1.87
C GLY A 47 3.20 1.56 0.48
N GLU A 48 3.32 0.50 -0.31
CA GLU A 48 3.76 0.58 -1.69
C GLU A 48 2.92 -0.34 -2.57
N VAL A 49 2.67 0.08 -3.80
CA VAL A 49 2.03 -0.75 -4.83
C VAL A 49 2.64 -0.47 -6.19
N CYS A 50 2.94 -1.54 -6.93
CA CYS A 50 3.49 -1.48 -8.27
C CYS A 50 2.57 -2.25 -9.25
N PRO A 51 1.51 -1.64 -9.78
CA PRO A 51 0.64 -2.27 -10.75
C PRO A 51 1.34 -2.42 -12.10
N ILE A 52 1.42 -3.65 -12.61
CA ILE A 52 1.98 -3.95 -13.93
C ILE A 52 0.81 -4.34 -14.86
N PRO A 53 0.33 -3.45 -15.75
CA PRO A 53 -0.95 -3.57 -16.43
C PRO A 53 -1.07 -4.77 -17.38
N HIS A 54 0.03 -5.24 -17.93
CA HIS A 54 0.02 -6.42 -18.80
C HIS A 54 0.23 -7.75 -18.07
N TYR A 55 0.42 -7.68 -16.76
CA TYR A 55 0.58 -8.83 -15.87
C TYR A 55 -0.57 -8.95 -14.87
N LEU A 56 -1.08 -7.83 -14.40
CA LEU A 56 -2.15 -7.74 -13.42
C LEU A 56 -3.34 -6.95 -14.00
N PRO A 57 -4.58 -7.23 -13.61
CA PRO A 57 -5.74 -6.42 -13.98
C PRO A 57 -5.73 -5.07 -13.23
N ALA A 58 -4.68 -4.29 -13.43
CA ALA A 58 -4.40 -3.06 -12.71
C ALA A 58 -3.81 -2.00 -13.64
N PHE A 59 -4.07 -0.74 -13.31
CA PHE A 59 -3.59 0.41 -14.06
C PHE A 59 -2.91 1.39 -13.12
N ALA A 60 -1.58 1.57 -13.30
CA ALA A 60 -0.76 2.40 -12.41
C ALA A 60 -1.27 3.84 -12.31
N ASP A 61 -1.58 4.48 -13.43
CA ASP A 61 -2.04 5.88 -13.43
C ASP A 61 -3.45 6.06 -12.81
N GLY A 62 -4.18 4.97 -12.57
CA GLY A 62 -5.43 4.98 -11.83
C GLY A 62 -5.27 5.06 -10.31
N VAL A 63 -4.09 4.73 -9.78
CA VAL A 63 -3.85 4.72 -8.32
C VAL A 63 -3.95 6.12 -7.72
N PRO A 64 -3.33 7.19 -8.26
CA PRO A 64 -3.41 8.53 -7.68
C PRO A 64 -4.84 9.07 -7.62
N SER A 65 -5.64 8.87 -8.65
CA SER A 65 -7.04 9.32 -8.66
C SER A 65 -7.90 8.55 -7.67
N ALA A 66 -7.71 7.23 -7.57
CA ALA A 66 -8.40 6.40 -6.58
C ALA A 66 -8.04 6.79 -5.13
N ILE A 67 -6.77 7.08 -4.85
CA ILE A 67 -6.33 7.58 -3.53
C ILE A 67 -6.95 8.95 -3.23
N THR A 68 -7.02 9.85 -4.22
CA THR A 68 -7.66 11.18 -4.06
C THR A 68 -9.13 11.04 -3.68
N GLU A 69 -9.87 10.14 -4.32
CA GLU A 69 -11.28 9.86 -4.02
C GLU A 69 -11.46 9.28 -2.60
N MET A 70 -10.56 8.39 -2.18
CA MET A 70 -10.63 7.72 -0.88
C MET A 70 -10.11 8.58 0.29
N ALA A 71 -9.25 9.58 0.04
CA ALA A 71 -8.57 10.36 1.06
C ALA A 71 -9.51 11.01 2.11
N PRO A 72 -10.67 11.61 1.76
CA PRO A 72 -11.58 12.18 2.74
C PRO A 72 -12.13 11.16 3.75
N ALA A 73 -12.17 9.87 3.37
CA ALA A 73 -12.65 8.81 4.26
C ALA A 73 -11.60 8.37 5.30
N ILE A 74 -10.33 8.69 5.04
CA ILE A 74 -9.18 8.30 5.90
C ILE A 74 -8.78 9.47 6.79
N ILE A 75 -8.69 10.69 6.24
CA ILE A 75 -8.26 11.89 6.96
C ILE A 75 -9.24 12.22 8.09
N GLY A 76 -8.70 12.52 9.27
CA GLY A 76 -9.46 12.85 10.47
C GLY A 76 -10.06 11.65 11.20
N GLY A 77 -10.08 10.48 10.59
CA GLY A 77 -10.53 9.24 11.22
C GLY A 77 -9.57 8.74 12.29
N SER A 78 -10.11 8.12 13.36
CA SER A 78 -9.29 7.40 14.32
C SER A 78 -8.81 6.09 13.68
N GLN A 79 -7.50 5.97 13.51
CA GLN A 79 -6.87 4.84 12.83
C GLN A 79 -6.10 3.97 13.86
N PHE A 80 -6.85 3.29 14.71
CA PHE A 80 -6.29 2.23 15.54
C PHE A 80 -6.92 0.91 15.09
N GLY A 81 -6.24 0.23 14.17
CA GLY A 81 -6.70 -0.97 13.49
C GLY A 81 -6.86 -0.78 11.98
N VAL A 82 -7.09 -1.85 11.26
CA VAL A 82 -7.09 -1.90 9.79
C VAL A 82 -8.49 -2.10 9.21
N ASP A 83 -9.28 -3.01 9.77
CA ASP A 83 -10.57 -3.44 9.20
C ASP A 83 -11.60 -2.31 9.01
N ALA A 84 -11.78 -1.48 10.02
CA ALA A 84 -12.81 -0.45 9.98
C ALA A 84 -12.52 0.63 8.92
N PRO A 85 -11.29 1.17 8.81
CA PRO A 85 -10.92 2.03 7.69
C PRO A 85 -11.11 1.38 6.33
N MET A 86 -10.67 0.14 6.15
CA MET A 86 -10.77 -0.57 4.88
C MET A 86 -12.21 -0.77 4.44
N ARG A 87 -13.11 -1.19 5.35
CA ARG A 87 -14.56 -1.28 5.06
C ARG A 87 -15.16 0.07 4.65
N LYS A 88 -14.68 1.16 5.25
CA LYS A 88 -15.12 2.51 4.87
C LYS A 88 -14.71 2.84 3.45
N LEU A 89 -13.48 2.48 3.05
CA LEU A 89 -13.01 2.65 1.67
C LEU A 89 -13.80 1.83 0.67
N ASP A 90 -14.25 0.63 1.04
CA ASP A 90 -15.12 -0.20 0.19
C ASP A 90 -16.47 0.47 -0.08
N GLY A 91 -16.98 1.21 0.88
CA GLY A 91 -18.20 2.01 0.73
C GLY A 91 -18.02 3.27 -0.12
N VAL A 92 -16.80 3.82 -0.20
CA VAL A 92 -16.51 5.03 -0.99
C VAL A 92 -16.25 4.70 -2.45
N LEU A 93 -15.45 3.66 -2.71
CA LEU A 93 -15.01 3.32 -4.06
C LEU A 93 -15.03 1.80 -4.24
N GLN A 94 -15.85 1.32 -5.16
CA GLN A 94 -15.91 -0.11 -5.51
C GLN A 94 -14.68 -0.53 -6.32
N GLY A 95 -14.16 -1.73 -6.06
CA GLY A 95 -12.98 -2.25 -6.76
C GLY A 95 -11.69 -1.52 -6.37
N HIS A 96 -10.85 -1.20 -7.34
CA HIS A 96 -9.56 -0.50 -7.16
C HIS A 96 -8.64 -1.13 -6.11
N LEU A 97 -8.55 -2.47 -6.11
CA LEU A 97 -7.88 -3.24 -5.07
C LEU A 97 -6.40 -2.86 -4.89
N HIS A 98 -5.70 -2.50 -5.98
CA HIS A 98 -4.30 -2.06 -5.89
C HIS A 98 -4.16 -0.72 -5.14
N ALA A 99 -5.05 0.23 -5.40
CA ALA A 99 -5.06 1.49 -4.65
C ALA A 99 -5.46 1.29 -3.18
N LYS A 100 -6.32 0.32 -2.89
CA LYS A 100 -6.67 -0.04 -1.51
C LYS A 100 -5.54 -0.77 -0.80
N SER A 101 -4.81 -1.64 -1.50
CA SER A 101 -3.71 -2.40 -0.88
C SER A 101 -2.58 -1.51 -0.36
N VAL A 102 -2.26 -0.40 -1.04
CA VAL A 102 -1.24 0.54 -0.54
C VAL A 102 -1.70 1.23 0.75
N VAL A 103 -2.99 1.50 0.90
CA VAL A 103 -3.56 2.05 2.14
C VAL A 103 -3.59 0.98 3.24
N ASP A 104 -3.99 -0.24 2.91
CA ASP A 104 -4.00 -1.38 3.83
C ASP A 104 -2.62 -1.62 4.45
N MET A 105 -1.57 -1.69 3.62
CA MET A 105 -0.19 -1.82 4.09
C MET A 105 0.23 -0.67 5.01
N ALA A 106 -0.12 0.57 4.65
CA ALA A 106 0.21 1.73 5.48
C ALA A 106 -0.53 1.72 6.83
N LEU A 107 -1.76 1.22 6.88
CA LEU A 107 -2.52 1.04 8.11
C LEU A 107 -1.93 -0.06 9.00
N TRP A 108 -1.51 -1.19 8.41
CA TRP A 108 -0.82 -2.25 9.14
C TRP A 108 0.52 -1.78 9.72
N ASP A 109 1.29 -1.00 8.95
CA ASP A 109 2.54 -0.40 9.42
C ASP A 109 2.30 0.57 10.60
N LEU A 110 1.26 1.41 10.51
CA LEU A 110 0.83 2.27 11.63
C LEU A 110 0.41 1.45 12.84
N PHE A 111 -0.39 0.40 12.64
CA PHE A 111 -0.89 -0.43 13.73
C PHE A 111 0.26 -1.14 14.45
N GLY A 112 1.22 -1.69 13.70
CA GLY A 112 2.43 -2.29 14.27
C GLY A 112 3.24 -1.30 15.10
N LYS A 113 3.51 -0.11 14.56
CA LYS A 113 4.24 0.96 15.27
C LYS A 113 3.51 1.46 16.50
N ALA A 114 2.20 1.67 16.41
CA ALA A 114 1.40 2.17 17.52
C ALA A 114 1.24 1.15 18.66
N SER A 115 1.22 -0.15 18.33
CA SER A 115 1.16 -1.24 19.31
C SER A 115 2.53 -1.71 19.81
N GLY A 116 3.63 -1.22 19.22
CA GLY A 116 5.00 -1.66 19.54
C GLY A 116 5.25 -3.11 19.15
N GLN A 117 4.52 -3.64 18.16
CA GLN A 117 4.59 -5.03 17.71
C GLN A 117 5.10 -5.14 16.29
N ALA A 118 5.89 -6.16 16.02
CA ALA A 118 6.28 -6.52 14.66
C ALA A 118 5.04 -7.00 13.87
N LEU A 119 4.97 -6.66 12.58
CA LEU A 119 3.84 -7.01 11.74
C LEU A 119 3.55 -8.52 11.71
N TYR A 120 4.59 -9.35 11.63
CA TYR A 120 4.41 -10.81 11.65
C TYR A 120 3.74 -11.31 12.95
N THR A 121 3.97 -10.62 14.08
CA THR A 121 3.31 -10.96 15.36
C THR A 121 1.82 -10.69 15.28
N LEU A 122 1.44 -9.54 14.70
CA LEU A 122 0.03 -9.16 14.51
C LEU A 122 -0.70 -10.07 13.49
N LEU A 123 0.05 -10.64 12.55
CA LEU A 123 -0.48 -11.54 11.51
C LEU A 123 -0.47 -13.04 11.92
N GLY A 124 -0.24 -13.35 13.19
CA GLY A 124 -0.35 -14.73 13.69
C GLY A 124 0.99 -15.39 14.04
N GLY A 125 2.09 -14.67 13.97
CA GLY A 125 3.40 -15.12 14.42
C GLY A 125 4.35 -15.51 13.30
N ARG A 126 5.62 -15.72 13.69
CA ARG A 126 6.70 -16.06 12.77
C ARG A 126 6.67 -17.56 12.44
N THR A 127 6.55 -17.91 11.17
CA THR A 127 6.50 -19.30 10.70
C THR A 127 7.88 -19.89 10.41
N ARG A 128 8.87 -19.03 10.05
CA ARG A 128 10.26 -19.45 9.74
C ARG A 128 11.25 -18.45 10.30
N ALA A 129 12.41 -18.96 10.75
CA ALA A 129 13.50 -18.12 11.23
C ALA A 129 14.22 -17.42 10.07
N ASP A 130 14.45 -18.15 8.98
CA ASP A 130 15.18 -17.67 7.81
C ASP A 130 14.36 -17.85 6.54
N MET A 131 14.46 -16.88 5.66
CA MET A 131 13.89 -16.91 4.30
C MET A 131 15.04 -16.69 3.33
N PRO A 132 15.50 -17.73 2.61
CA PRO A 132 16.52 -17.55 1.59
C PRO A 132 15.99 -16.69 0.46
N LEU A 133 16.79 -15.73 0.04
CA LEU A 133 16.57 -14.95 -1.16
C LEU A 133 17.38 -15.58 -2.31
N TYR A 134 16.87 -15.51 -3.51
CA TYR A 134 17.58 -15.94 -4.72
C TYR A 134 18.05 -14.73 -5.50
#